data_3c7c3cae51490a16b29cb14858568dda
#
_entry.id   3c7c3cae51490a16b29cb14858568dda
#
_cell.length_a   1.000
_cell.length_b   1.000
_cell.length_c   1.000
_cell.angle_alpha   90.00
_cell.angle_beta   90.00
_cell.angle_gamma   90.00
#
_symmetry.space_group_name_H-M   'P 1'
#
loop_
_entity.id
_entity.type
_entity.pdbx_description
1 polymer ?
#
loop_
_entity_poly.entity_id
_entity_poly.type
_entity_poly.pdbx_seq_one_letter_code
_entity_poly.pdbx_strand_id
1 'polypeptide(L)'
;MTDAGELIAGRYRLAERIGQGAMGVVWRARDERLDRVVAVKQLDYDAAIGQAASDQAALRALREARLTARLRHPHAITVHDVVEQDGEPYLVMEYLPSRSLAEILLDRESLPAEEVARIGAQIASALAAAHAEGVVHRDVTPGNILLGESGVAKIADFGISRATGEGAVTGGGFIAGTPAYLAPEVAAGHEAGFPADVFSLGSTLYRAGEGTPPFGNDDNAIALLLRVAKEEISPPRHSGPLSEVLIRMLQRDPEARPAMAEVQELFEAVTGGRPLPPPRPRPRAGTRLLRVRRPRRRLVLAAAAGAVLLALGVLIGTVLVPDGTTTVAAPASSAPPAPTNPSPAPTTTAELGCAARYEVTNSWPGGYQVQVTVRNDRDADLSGWSVRWTLPAGHRISGLWNGTFTVDGSTVTVENAAWNAQLDADATTTFGLIALTQNGSDDARPALTCRTL
;
A
#
# COMPACT_ATOMS: atom_id res chain seq x y z
N MET A 1 3.64 8.57 23.84
CA MET A 1 2.49 9.31 23.30
C MET A 1 2.85 10.77 23.29
N THR A 2 2.76 11.41 22.16
CA THR A 2 3.07 12.84 21.97
C THR A 2 1.90 13.68 22.47
N ASP A 3 2.18 14.72 23.27
CA ASP A 3 1.16 15.53 23.93
C ASP A 3 1.24 17.02 23.53
N ALA A 4 0.13 17.75 23.73
CA ALA A 4 0.12 19.19 23.53
C ALA A 4 1.12 19.88 24.47
N GLY A 5 1.89 20.84 23.95
CA GLY A 5 2.97 21.53 24.66
C GLY A 5 4.34 20.88 24.51
N GLU A 6 4.45 19.67 23.95
CA GLU A 6 5.71 19.00 23.67
C GLU A 6 6.53 19.75 22.60
N LEU A 7 7.85 19.74 22.75
CA LEU A 7 8.78 20.42 21.84
C LEU A 7 9.53 19.38 20.99
N ILE A 8 9.12 19.25 19.74
CA ILE A 8 9.73 18.29 18.80
C ILE A 8 11.02 18.87 18.23
N ALA A 9 12.08 18.04 18.25
CA ALA A 9 13.43 18.38 17.80
C ALA A 9 13.96 19.72 18.35
N GLY A 10 13.55 20.10 19.58
CA GLY A 10 13.94 21.36 20.21
C GLY A 10 13.51 22.62 19.46
N ARG A 11 12.49 22.53 18.60
CA ARG A 11 12.07 23.63 17.71
C ARG A 11 10.57 23.76 17.48
N TYR A 12 9.84 22.68 17.35
CA TYR A 12 8.43 22.71 16.96
C TYR A 12 7.54 22.38 18.15
N ARG A 13 6.90 23.40 18.71
CA ARG A 13 6.00 23.24 19.87
C ARG A 13 4.62 22.83 19.41
N LEU A 14 4.19 21.64 19.78
CA LEU A 14 2.87 21.13 19.49
C LEU A 14 1.80 21.91 20.24
N ALA A 15 0.71 22.29 19.57
CA ALA A 15 -0.37 23.07 20.17
C ALA A 15 -1.66 22.25 20.27
N GLU A 16 -2.25 21.88 19.14
CA GLU A 16 -3.49 21.11 19.10
C GLU A 16 -3.45 20.04 18.01
N ARG A 17 -4.15 18.95 18.23
CA ARG A 17 -4.31 17.89 17.24
C ARG A 17 -5.34 18.34 16.20
N ILE A 18 -4.95 18.35 14.93
CA ILE A 18 -5.78 18.79 13.79
C ILE A 18 -6.19 17.65 12.86
N GLY A 19 -5.59 16.46 13.01
CA GLY A 19 -5.94 15.27 12.25
C GLY A 19 -5.41 14.00 12.90
N GLN A 20 -6.11 12.91 12.68
CA GLN A 20 -5.70 11.55 13.06
C GLN A 20 -6.20 10.57 12.01
N GLY A 21 -5.33 9.70 11.55
CA GLY A 21 -5.64 8.67 10.55
C GLY A 21 -4.71 7.48 10.65
N ALA A 22 -4.85 6.54 9.74
CA ALA A 22 -4.02 5.32 9.69
C ALA A 22 -2.51 5.61 9.57
N MET A 23 -2.15 6.78 9.02
CA MET A 23 -0.76 7.19 8.79
C MET A 23 -0.18 8.07 9.91
N GLY A 24 -0.84 8.15 11.06
CA GLY A 24 -0.37 8.91 12.22
C GLY A 24 -1.24 10.11 12.61
N VAL A 25 -0.68 10.96 13.45
CA VAL A 25 -1.34 12.13 14.04
C VAL A 25 -0.75 13.40 13.45
N VAL A 26 -1.61 14.36 13.10
CA VAL A 26 -1.21 15.67 12.61
C VAL A 26 -1.53 16.73 13.67
N TRP A 27 -0.53 17.54 14.00
CA TRP A 27 -0.60 18.59 14.99
C TRP A 27 -0.46 19.96 14.35
N ARG A 28 -1.23 20.93 14.79
CA ARG A 28 -0.88 22.34 14.62
C ARG A 28 0.24 22.64 15.61
N ALA A 29 1.32 23.26 15.14
CA ALA A 29 2.51 23.53 15.94
C ALA A 29 3.08 24.93 15.62
N ARG A 30 3.96 25.42 16.49
CA ARG A 30 4.70 26.66 16.29
C ARG A 30 6.18 26.36 16.07
N ASP A 31 6.73 26.82 14.98
CA ASP A 31 8.18 26.87 14.75
C ASP A 31 8.76 28.02 15.58
N GLU A 32 9.34 27.72 16.75
CA GLU A 32 9.87 28.74 17.68
C GLU A 32 11.07 29.51 17.12
N ARG A 33 11.76 28.99 16.10
CA ARG A 33 12.88 29.66 15.44
C ARG A 33 12.46 30.70 14.42
N LEU A 34 11.42 30.39 13.63
CA LEU A 34 10.93 31.24 12.55
C LEU A 34 9.64 31.98 12.92
N ASP A 35 9.15 31.77 14.13
CA ASP A 35 7.92 32.40 14.68
C ASP A 35 6.71 32.27 13.77
N ARG A 36 6.48 31.06 13.22
CA ARG A 36 5.37 30.75 12.31
C ARG A 36 4.60 29.51 12.74
N VAL A 37 3.33 29.43 12.33
CA VAL A 37 2.50 28.24 12.50
C VAL A 37 2.85 27.23 11.41
N VAL A 38 2.96 25.97 11.79
CA VAL A 38 3.24 24.82 10.92
C VAL A 38 2.33 23.65 11.26
N ALA A 39 2.17 22.69 10.36
CA ALA A 39 1.62 21.38 10.66
C ALA A 39 2.76 20.38 10.88
N VAL A 40 2.66 19.56 11.91
CA VAL A 40 3.64 18.51 12.23
C VAL A 40 2.93 17.18 12.20
N LYS A 41 3.30 16.30 11.29
CA LYS A 41 2.77 14.96 11.16
C LYS A 41 3.76 13.97 11.77
N GLN A 42 3.34 13.27 12.82
CA GLN A 42 4.04 12.11 13.37
C GLN A 42 3.76 10.93 12.44
N LEU A 43 4.81 10.27 11.96
CA LEU A 43 4.66 9.09 11.11
C LEU A 43 4.69 7.84 12.00
N ASP A 44 3.54 7.20 12.17
CA ASP A 44 3.46 5.94 12.90
C ASP A 44 3.98 4.79 12.03
N TYR A 45 5.02 4.12 12.52
CA TYR A 45 5.50 2.85 11.96
C TYR A 45 5.00 1.73 12.85
N ASP A 46 4.22 0.84 12.27
CA ASP A 46 3.62 -0.28 12.99
C ASP A 46 4.72 -1.13 13.65
N ALA A 47 4.80 -1.07 14.99
CA ALA A 47 5.75 -1.84 15.79
C ALA A 47 5.57 -3.37 15.63
N ALA A 48 4.49 -3.80 14.95
CA ALA A 48 4.20 -5.19 14.66
C ALA A 48 5.13 -5.81 13.59
N ILE A 49 5.88 -5.00 12.82
CA ILE A 49 6.71 -5.48 11.69
C ILE A 49 8.14 -5.85 12.11
N GLY A 50 8.49 -5.67 13.39
CA GLY A 50 9.84 -5.91 13.90
C GLY A 50 10.81 -4.74 13.61
N GLN A 51 11.72 -4.46 14.57
CA GLN A 51 12.57 -3.27 14.61
C GLN A 51 13.37 -3.00 13.32
N ALA A 52 13.98 -4.03 12.74
CA ALA A 52 14.77 -3.88 11.52
C ALA A 52 13.97 -3.54 10.26
N ALA A 53 12.70 -3.98 10.18
CA ALA A 53 11.80 -3.63 9.08
C ALA A 53 11.21 -2.22 9.27
N SER A 54 10.98 -1.81 10.52
CA SER A 54 10.58 -0.46 10.91
C SER A 54 11.65 0.56 10.57
N ASP A 55 12.93 0.32 10.89
CA ASP A 55 14.06 1.19 10.54
C ASP A 55 14.20 1.36 9.02
N GLN A 56 13.97 0.29 8.26
CA GLN A 56 14.03 0.34 6.80
C GLN A 56 12.85 1.11 6.20
N ALA A 57 11.65 0.99 6.78
CA ALA A 57 10.48 1.76 6.40
C ALA A 57 10.68 3.26 6.72
N ALA A 58 11.21 3.60 7.89
CA ALA A 58 11.56 4.96 8.29
C ALA A 58 12.55 5.60 7.30
N LEU A 59 13.62 4.90 6.93
CA LEU A 59 14.60 5.40 5.96
C LEU A 59 14.00 5.61 4.56
N ARG A 60 13.04 4.77 4.13
CA ARG A 60 12.31 4.97 2.87
C ARG A 60 11.43 6.20 2.94
N ALA A 61 10.64 6.35 4.02
CA ALA A 61 9.78 7.52 4.23
C ALA A 61 10.57 8.82 4.24
N LEU A 62 11.72 8.84 4.92
CA LEU A 62 12.61 9.99 4.93
C LEU A 62 13.15 10.33 3.53
N ARG A 63 13.42 9.33 2.69
CA ARG A 63 13.86 9.55 1.30
C ARG A 63 12.71 10.10 0.44
N GLU A 64 11.53 9.52 0.54
CA GLU A 64 10.34 9.99 -0.19
C GLU A 64 9.92 11.39 0.27
N ALA A 65 9.91 11.66 1.57
CA ALA A 65 9.67 12.98 2.11
C ALA A 65 10.66 14.03 1.60
N ARG A 66 11.94 13.68 1.46
CA ARG A 66 12.97 14.58 0.89
C ARG A 66 12.77 14.85 -0.60
N LEU A 67 12.27 13.87 -1.37
CA LEU A 67 11.91 14.07 -2.77
C LEU A 67 10.70 15.01 -2.88
N THR A 68 9.69 14.76 -2.06
CA THR A 68 8.47 15.59 -2.00
C THR A 68 8.74 17.01 -1.51
N ALA A 69 9.71 17.22 -0.61
CA ALA A 69 10.11 18.54 -0.13
C ALA A 69 10.67 19.46 -1.24
N ARG A 70 11.02 18.92 -2.41
CA ARG A 70 11.44 19.73 -3.58
C ARG A 70 10.26 20.29 -4.35
N LEU A 71 9.08 19.63 -4.24
CA LEU A 71 7.87 20.09 -4.92
C LEU A 71 7.36 21.38 -4.26
N ARG A 72 7.41 22.48 -5.01
CA ARG A 72 6.83 23.76 -4.63
C ARG A 72 5.77 24.14 -5.63
N HIS A 73 4.52 24.07 -5.19
CA HIS A 73 3.38 24.43 -6.05
C HIS A 73 2.28 25.08 -5.21
N PRO A 74 1.56 26.12 -5.73
CA PRO A 74 0.51 26.81 -5.00
C PRO A 74 -0.62 25.89 -4.54
N HIS A 75 -0.84 24.75 -5.23
CA HIS A 75 -1.87 23.75 -4.93
C HIS A 75 -1.32 22.44 -4.36
N ALA A 76 -0.10 22.45 -3.81
CA ALA A 76 0.45 21.37 -3.00
C ALA A 76 0.80 21.89 -1.60
N ILE A 77 0.61 21.09 -0.57
CA ILE A 77 1.10 21.39 0.78
C ILE A 77 2.63 21.29 0.75
N THR A 78 3.28 22.39 1.14
CA THR A 78 4.74 22.46 1.14
C THR A 78 5.33 21.73 2.34
N VAL A 79 6.24 20.79 2.12
CA VAL A 79 7.07 20.21 3.18
C VAL A 79 8.21 21.17 3.50
N HIS A 80 8.32 21.58 4.75
CA HIS A 80 9.32 22.55 5.23
C HIS A 80 10.56 21.87 5.80
N ASP A 81 10.36 20.76 6.52
CA ASP A 81 11.43 20.07 7.23
C ASP A 81 11.05 18.62 7.50
N VAL A 82 12.05 17.79 7.77
CA VAL A 82 11.88 16.42 8.24
C VAL A 82 12.83 16.26 9.42
N VAL A 83 12.27 16.02 10.59
CA VAL A 83 13.04 15.92 11.83
C VAL A 83 12.80 14.57 12.50
N GLU A 84 13.69 14.20 13.40
CA GLU A 84 13.63 12.96 14.16
C GLU A 84 13.71 13.29 15.66
N GLN A 85 12.89 12.62 16.46
CA GLN A 85 12.95 12.66 17.91
C GLN A 85 12.66 11.27 18.46
N ASP A 86 13.52 10.79 19.35
CA ASP A 86 13.44 9.47 20.00
C ASP A 86 13.34 8.28 18.99
N GLY A 87 13.96 8.44 17.81
CA GLY A 87 13.91 7.47 16.72
C GLY A 87 12.65 7.55 15.84
N GLU A 88 11.71 8.45 16.17
CA GLU A 88 10.49 8.66 15.40
C GLU A 88 10.65 9.85 14.44
N PRO A 89 10.29 9.70 13.15
CA PRO A 89 10.33 10.80 12.20
C PRO A 89 9.05 11.64 12.25
N TYR A 90 9.24 12.94 12.13
CA TYR A 90 8.19 13.94 12.04
C TYR A 90 8.34 14.75 10.77
N LEU A 91 7.24 14.92 10.06
CA LEU A 91 7.17 15.76 8.86
C LEU A 91 6.61 17.14 9.23
N VAL A 92 7.39 18.20 8.99
CA VAL A 92 6.98 19.57 9.22
C VAL A 92 6.51 20.20 7.92
N MET A 93 5.27 20.65 7.89
CA MET A 93 4.59 21.10 6.67
C MET A 93 3.97 22.48 6.85
N GLU A 94 3.60 23.08 5.73
CA GLU A 94 2.71 24.25 5.67
C GLU A 94 1.41 23.94 6.43
N TYR A 95 1.03 24.85 7.32
CA TYR A 95 -0.29 24.83 7.93
C TYR A 95 -1.25 25.64 7.07
N LEU A 96 -2.29 25.00 6.58
CA LEU A 96 -3.40 25.62 5.87
C LEU A 96 -4.66 25.52 6.73
N PRO A 97 -5.22 26.66 7.21
CA PRO A 97 -6.56 26.66 7.80
C PRO A 97 -7.58 26.21 6.73
N SER A 98 -8.11 25.01 6.87
CA SER A 98 -8.87 24.34 5.82
C SER A 98 -9.69 23.20 6.38
N ARG A 99 -10.63 22.72 5.57
CA ARG A 99 -11.31 21.43 5.76
C ARG A 99 -10.92 20.50 4.61
N SER A 100 -10.82 19.22 4.89
CA SER A 100 -10.65 18.23 3.83
C SER A 100 -11.92 18.13 2.96
N LEU A 101 -11.77 17.76 1.70
CA LEU A 101 -12.91 17.48 0.83
C LEU A 101 -13.78 16.35 1.40
N ALA A 102 -13.18 15.39 2.12
CA ALA A 102 -13.91 14.33 2.80
C ALA A 102 -14.87 14.90 3.86
N GLU A 103 -14.41 15.80 4.73
CA GLU A 103 -15.24 16.47 5.74
C GLU A 103 -16.34 17.33 5.13
N ILE A 104 -16.07 17.99 4.01
CA ILE A 104 -17.08 18.78 3.30
C ILE A 104 -18.15 17.86 2.70
N LEU A 105 -17.76 16.71 2.19
CA LEU A 105 -18.68 15.72 1.61
C LEU A 105 -19.48 14.92 2.65
N LEU A 106 -19.15 15.03 3.95
CA LEU A 106 -20.02 14.56 5.04
C LEU A 106 -21.20 15.52 5.27
N ASP A 107 -20.97 16.84 5.14
CA ASP A 107 -22.02 17.85 5.32
C ASP A 107 -22.84 18.08 4.05
N ARG A 108 -22.21 17.87 2.89
CA ARG A 108 -22.80 18.11 1.56
C ARG A 108 -22.69 16.84 0.75
N GLU A 109 -23.80 16.19 0.42
CA GLU A 109 -23.79 14.92 -0.32
C GLU A 109 -23.01 15.00 -1.64
N SER A 110 -23.10 16.15 -2.33
CA SER A 110 -22.36 16.45 -3.56
C SER A 110 -22.06 17.93 -3.70
N LEU A 111 -21.16 18.27 -4.60
CA LEU A 111 -20.78 19.62 -4.95
C LEU A 111 -21.26 19.98 -6.38
N PRO A 112 -21.56 21.26 -6.65
CA PRO A 112 -21.86 21.73 -7.99
C PRO A 112 -20.70 21.44 -8.98
N ALA A 113 -21.03 21.11 -10.20
CA ALA A 113 -20.05 20.76 -11.25
C ALA A 113 -18.95 21.82 -11.43
N GLU A 114 -19.29 23.11 -11.34
CA GLU A 114 -18.32 24.21 -11.43
C GLU A 114 -17.32 24.22 -10.27
N GLU A 115 -17.79 23.93 -9.04
CA GLU A 115 -16.94 23.83 -7.86
C GLU A 115 -15.98 22.65 -7.98
N VAL A 116 -16.49 21.48 -8.41
CA VAL A 116 -15.69 20.27 -8.68
C VAL A 116 -14.66 20.53 -9.78
N ALA A 117 -15.03 21.23 -10.87
CA ALA A 117 -14.10 21.60 -11.94
C ALA A 117 -12.96 22.49 -11.45
N ARG A 118 -13.28 23.47 -10.62
CA ARG A 118 -12.28 24.38 -10.02
C ARG A 118 -11.29 23.65 -9.13
N ILE A 119 -11.79 22.75 -8.26
CA ILE A 119 -10.95 21.90 -7.41
C ILE A 119 -10.09 21.00 -8.32
N GLY A 120 -10.70 20.35 -9.31
CA GLY A 120 -10.02 19.49 -10.27
C GLY A 120 -8.88 20.15 -11.00
N ALA A 121 -9.07 21.37 -11.51
CA ALA A 121 -8.03 22.15 -12.19
C ALA A 121 -6.83 22.43 -11.27
N GLN A 122 -7.09 22.86 -10.04
CA GLN A 122 -6.06 23.19 -9.06
C GLN A 122 -5.25 21.96 -8.65
N ILE A 123 -5.90 20.85 -8.33
CA ILE A 123 -5.23 19.62 -7.93
C ILE A 123 -4.49 18.97 -9.11
N ALA A 124 -5.11 18.96 -10.31
CA ALA A 124 -4.43 18.45 -11.50
C ALA A 124 -3.16 19.23 -11.83
N SER A 125 -3.14 20.56 -11.60
CA SER A 125 -1.93 21.37 -11.80
C SER A 125 -0.80 20.98 -10.86
N ALA A 126 -1.10 20.69 -9.58
CA ALA A 126 -0.11 20.22 -8.59
C ALA A 126 0.42 18.82 -8.94
N LEU A 127 -0.48 17.90 -9.30
CA LEU A 127 -0.11 16.54 -9.70
C LEU A 127 0.69 16.55 -11.02
N ALA A 128 0.36 17.42 -11.98
CA ALA A 128 1.13 17.56 -13.22
C ALA A 128 2.58 18.02 -12.94
N ALA A 129 2.75 18.98 -12.01
CA ALA A 129 4.08 19.42 -11.58
C ALA A 129 4.86 18.28 -10.88
N ALA A 130 4.21 17.51 -10.02
CA ALA A 130 4.81 16.35 -9.36
C ALA A 130 5.24 15.27 -10.38
N HIS A 131 4.38 14.96 -11.34
CA HIS A 131 4.67 13.99 -12.42
C HIS A 131 5.84 14.42 -13.30
N ALA A 132 6.00 15.73 -13.55
CA ALA A 132 7.14 16.27 -14.30
C ALA A 132 8.47 16.03 -13.56
N GLU A 133 8.45 16.03 -12.22
CA GLU A 133 9.59 15.72 -11.35
C GLU A 133 9.75 14.21 -11.09
N GLY A 134 8.91 13.37 -11.71
CA GLY A 134 8.95 11.91 -11.54
C GLY A 134 8.29 11.40 -10.25
N VAL A 135 7.52 12.23 -9.56
CA VAL A 135 6.84 11.91 -8.30
C VAL A 135 5.40 11.46 -8.58
N VAL A 136 5.02 10.27 -8.12
CA VAL A 136 3.65 9.74 -8.12
C VAL A 136 3.06 9.92 -6.74
N HIS A 137 1.81 10.41 -6.66
CA HIS A 137 1.15 10.67 -5.37
C HIS A 137 0.69 9.39 -4.66
N ARG A 138 0.06 8.47 -5.40
CA ARG A 138 -0.41 7.14 -4.97
C ARG A 138 -1.61 7.10 -4.02
N ASP A 139 -1.99 8.23 -3.43
CA ASP A 139 -3.10 8.32 -2.47
C ASP A 139 -3.94 9.58 -2.68
N VAL A 140 -4.46 9.76 -3.91
CA VAL A 140 -5.35 10.87 -4.25
C VAL A 140 -6.77 10.53 -3.81
N THR A 141 -7.14 10.99 -2.61
CA THR A 141 -8.44 10.75 -1.98
C THR A 141 -9.07 12.06 -1.49
N PRO A 142 -10.37 12.09 -1.19
CA PRO A 142 -11.00 13.30 -0.61
C PRO A 142 -10.36 13.74 0.72
N GLY A 143 -9.78 12.83 1.50
CA GLY A 143 -9.10 13.15 2.76
C GLY A 143 -7.82 13.95 2.57
N ASN A 144 -7.16 13.78 1.43
CA ASN A 144 -5.88 14.44 1.12
C ASN A 144 -6.03 15.73 0.29
N ILE A 145 -7.27 16.13 -0.04
CA ILE A 145 -7.55 17.43 -0.70
C ILE A 145 -8.08 18.39 0.35
N LEU A 146 -7.31 19.44 0.63
CA LEU A 146 -7.62 20.46 1.62
C LEU A 146 -8.19 21.71 0.93
N LEU A 147 -9.34 22.19 1.40
CA LEU A 147 -10.03 23.37 0.88
C LEU A 147 -9.95 24.50 1.91
N GLY A 148 -9.19 25.55 1.59
CA GLY A 148 -9.10 26.77 2.40
C GLY A 148 -10.30 27.69 2.18
N GLU A 149 -10.54 28.59 3.12
CA GLU A 149 -11.67 29.56 3.11
C GLU A 149 -11.70 30.45 1.85
N SER A 150 -10.53 30.74 1.26
CA SER A 150 -10.43 31.53 0.03
C SER A 150 -10.81 30.77 -1.26
N GLY A 151 -11.22 29.50 -1.15
CA GLY A 151 -11.49 28.60 -2.29
C GLY A 151 -10.24 28.01 -2.91
N VAL A 152 -9.07 28.16 -2.27
CA VAL A 152 -7.84 27.49 -2.69
C VAL A 152 -7.92 26.02 -2.30
N ALA A 153 -7.65 25.13 -3.25
CA ALA A 153 -7.49 23.70 -3.01
C ALA A 153 -5.99 23.35 -3.00
N LYS A 154 -5.56 22.56 -2.04
CA LYS A 154 -4.21 21.98 -1.99
C LYS A 154 -4.27 20.48 -1.73
N ILE A 155 -3.38 19.74 -2.37
CA ILE A 155 -3.19 18.32 -2.10
C ILE A 155 -2.08 18.12 -1.07
N ALA A 156 -2.33 17.23 -0.11
CA ALA A 156 -1.41 16.86 0.98
C ALA A 156 -0.92 15.42 0.82
N ASP A 157 0.10 15.05 1.59
CA ASP A 157 0.56 13.66 1.79
C ASP A 157 1.08 12.94 0.54
N PHE A 158 1.89 13.63 -0.27
CA PHE A 158 2.58 13.02 -1.42
C PHE A 158 3.46 11.83 -1.02
N GLY A 159 3.19 10.65 -1.59
CA GLY A 159 4.09 9.49 -1.65
C GLY A 159 4.45 8.81 -0.32
N ILE A 160 4.05 9.35 0.83
CA ILE A 160 4.47 8.87 2.17
C ILE A 160 3.88 7.48 2.49
N SER A 161 2.74 7.14 1.91
CA SER A 161 2.03 5.88 2.12
C SER A 161 2.82 4.62 1.73
N ARG A 162 3.73 4.70 0.75
CA ARG A 162 4.57 3.54 0.36
C ARG A 162 5.78 3.34 1.25
N ALA A 163 6.23 4.39 1.91
CA ALA A 163 7.40 4.33 2.80
C ALA A 163 7.09 3.53 4.08
N THR A 164 5.84 3.54 4.51
CA THR A 164 5.35 2.77 5.66
C THR A 164 5.10 1.27 5.34
N GLY A 165 5.39 0.81 4.11
CA GLY A 165 5.19 -0.58 3.71
C GLY A 165 3.75 -0.90 3.24
N GLU A 166 2.90 0.10 3.16
CA GLU A 166 1.51 -0.01 2.72
C GLU A 166 1.42 0.02 1.19
N GLY A 167 1.72 -1.10 0.54
CA GLY A 167 1.17 -1.37 -0.80
C GLY A 167 -0.33 -1.61 -0.67
N ALA A 168 -1.13 -1.36 -1.72
CA ALA A 168 -2.59 -1.57 -1.71
C ALA A 168 -3.01 -2.97 -1.18
N VAL A 169 -2.10 -3.94 -1.24
CA VAL A 169 -2.19 -5.25 -0.59
C VAL A 169 -0.82 -5.53 0.01
N THR A 170 -0.64 -5.32 1.31
CA THR A 170 0.56 -5.79 2.00
C THR A 170 0.53 -7.32 2.07
N GLY A 171 1.71 -7.97 2.10
CA GLY A 171 1.82 -9.44 2.20
C GLY A 171 1.11 -10.08 3.41
N GLY A 172 0.47 -9.28 4.26
CA GLY A 172 -0.41 -9.66 5.37
C GLY A 172 -1.90 -9.49 5.09
N GLY A 173 -2.34 -9.11 3.87
CA GLY A 173 -3.75 -8.96 3.54
C GLY A 173 -4.41 -7.67 4.04
N PHE A 174 -3.64 -6.73 4.56
CA PHE A 174 -4.14 -5.40 4.90
C PHE A 174 -4.30 -4.55 3.64
N ILE A 175 -5.51 -4.04 3.44
CA ILE A 175 -5.79 -2.99 2.48
C ILE A 175 -5.58 -1.67 3.21
N ALA A 176 -4.42 -1.05 3.00
CA ALA A 176 -4.19 0.29 3.51
C ALA A 176 -4.97 1.28 2.63
N GLY A 177 -5.81 2.09 3.25
CA GLY A 177 -6.61 3.12 2.57
C GLY A 177 -8.01 2.64 2.17
N THR A 178 -8.75 3.54 1.53
CA THR A 178 -10.12 3.29 1.06
C THR A 178 -10.07 2.79 -0.39
N PRO A 179 -10.39 1.51 -0.68
CA PRO A 179 -10.29 0.93 -2.02
C PRO A 179 -11.10 1.67 -3.09
N ALA A 180 -12.13 2.43 -2.69
CA ALA A 180 -13.04 3.15 -3.57
C ALA A 180 -12.39 4.12 -4.55
N TYR A 181 -11.16 4.59 -4.25
CA TYR A 181 -10.42 5.55 -5.07
C TYR A 181 -9.22 4.94 -5.81
N LEU A 182 -8.93 3.67 -5.59
CA LEU A 182 -7.82 2.98 -6.24
C LEU A 182 -8.07 2.80 -7.74
N ALA A 183 -7.00 2.89 -8.52
CA ALA A 183 -7.04 2.53 -9.93
C ALA A 183 -7.15 1.00 -10.11
N PRO A 184 -7.85 0.50 -11.15
CA PRO A 184 -8.08 -0.93 -11.38
C PRO A 184 -6.78 -1.76 -11.44
N GLU A 185 -5.73 -1.24 -12.06
CA GLU A 185 -4.42 -1.89 -12.11
C GLU A 185 -3.78 -2.02 -10.73
N VAL A 186 -3.94 -1.01 -9.87
CA VAL A 186 -3.41 -1.04 -8.49
C VAL A 186 -4.22 -2.00 -7.63
N ALA A 187 -5.54 -2.01 -7.79
CA ALA A 187 -6.42 -3.00 -7.16
C ALA A 187 -6.12 -4.44 -7.60
N ALA A 188 -5.59 -4.62 -8.82
CA ALA A 188 -5.11 -5.92 -9.35
C ALA A 188 -3.69 -6.27 -8.90
N GLY A 189 -3.03 -5.44 -8.05
CA GLY A 189 -1.70 -5.70 -7.50
C GLY A 189 -0.52 -5.15 -8.31
N HIS A 190 -0.77 -4.34 -9.36
CA HIS A 190 0.30 -3.67 -10.09
C HIS A 190 0.79 -2.41 -9.37
N GLU A 191 2.00 -1.98 -9.68
CA GLU A 191 2.54 -0.73 -9.12
C GLU A 191 1.76 0.50 -9.62
N ALA A 192 1.49 1.44 -8.70
CA ALA A 192 0.88 2.71 -9.04
C ALA A 192 1.86 3.59 -9.83
N GLY A 193 1.48 3.94 -11.06
CA GLY A 193 2.18 4.90 -11.91
C GLY A 193 1.41 6.22 -12.05
N PHE A 194 1.89 7.14 -12.89
CA PHE A 194 1.22 8.41 -13.18
C PHE A 194 -0.25 8.25 -13.62
N PRO A 195 -0.63 7.24 -14.44
CA PRO A 195 -2.03 7.03 -14.80
C PRO A 195 -2.91 6.62 -13.62
N ALA A 196 -2.35 6.02 -12.55
CA ALA A 196 -3.12 5.68 -11.36
C ALA A 196 -3.57 6.94 -10.61
N ASP A 197 -2.72 7.98 -10.50
CA ASP A 197 -3.11 9.27 -9.90
C ASP A 197 -4.22 9.95 -10.72
N VAL A 198 -4.22 9.80 -12.05
CA VAL A 198 -5.29 10.32 -12.91
C VAL A 198 -6.62 9.65 -12.59
N PHE A 199 -6.62 8.33 -12.46
CA PHE A 199 -7.81 7.58 -12.08
C PHE A 199 -8.30 7.96 -10.68
N SER A 200 -7.39 8.01 -9.70
CA SER A 200 -7.73 8.32 -8.31
C SER A 200 -8.27 9.75 -8.15
N LEU A 201 -7.72 10.73 -8.88
CA LEU A 201 -8.30 12.07 -8.96
C LEU A 201 -9.69 12.04 -9.61
N GLY A 202 -9.85 11.31 -10.71
CA GLY A 202 -11.15 11.11 -11.37
C GLY A 202 -12.18 10.51 -10.41
N SER A 203 -11.82 9.47 -9.67
CA SER A 203 -12.64 8.81 -8.66
C SER A 203 -13.06 9.74 -7.53
N THR A 204 -12.11 10.54 -7.04
CA THR A 204 -12.32 11.54 -5.99
C THR A 204 -13.29 12.64 -6.44
N LEU A 205 -13.11 13.16 -7.64
CA LEU A 205 -13.99 14.20 -8.21
C LEU A 205 -15.35 13.64 -8.64
N TYR A 206 -15.40 12.38 -9.08
CA TYR A 206 -16.66 11.68 -9.32
C TYR A 206 -17.47 11.61 -8.02
N ARG A 207 -16.85 11.17 -6.89
CA ARG A 207 -17.50 11.18 -5.57
C ARG A 207 -18.01 12.57 -5.19
N ALA A 208 -17.23 13.60 -5.47
CA ALA A 208 -17.60 14.96 -5.16
C ALA A 208 -18.83 15.45 -5.96
N GLY A 209 -18.96 15.05 -7.23
CA GLY A 209 -20.08 15.46 -8.10
C GLY A 209 -21.30 14.55 -8.04
N GLU A 210 -21.10 13.24 -7.89
CA GLU A 210 -22.16 12.23 -7.95
C GLU A 210 -22.70 11.80 -6.57
N GLY A 211 -22.01 12.16 -5.48
CA GLY A 211 -22.41 11.78 -4.12
C GLY A 211 -21.94 10.38 -3.68
N THR A 212 -21.46 9.55 -4.60
CA THR A 212 -20.90 8.22 -4.34
C THR A 212 -19.67 7.96 -5.20
N PRO A 213 -18.70 7.12 -4.77
CA PRO A 213 -17.58 6.72 -5.61
C PRO A 213 -18.04 5.95 -6.87
N PRO A 214 -17.20 5.85 -7.93
CA PRO A 214 -17.60 5.24 -9.20
C PRO A 214 -17.99 3.75 -9.10
N PHE A 215 -17.46 3.03 -8.13
CA PHE A 215 -17.80 1.62 -7.84
C PHE A 215 -18.76 1.47 -6.64
N GLY A 216 -19.33 2.59 -6.15
CA GLY A 216 -20.18 2.61 -4.96
C GLY A 216 -19.41 2.40 -3.65
N ASN A 217 -20.15 2.21 -2.58
CA ASN A 217 -19.61 1.88 -1.25
C ASN A 217 -19.84 0.40 -0.98
N ASP A 218 -18.99 -0.18 -0.16
CA ASP A 218 -19.15 -1.54 0.37
C ASP A 218 -18.48 -1.61 1.73
N ASP A 219 -19.14 -2.19 2.71
CA ASP A 219 -18.57 -2.38 4.05
C ASP A 219 -17.45 -3.43 4.05
N ASN A 220 -17.41 -4.27 3.00
CA ASN A 220 -16.34 -5.22 2.79
C ASN A 220 -15.29 -4.65 1.83
N ALA A 221 -14.16 -4.22 2.38
CA ALA A 221 -13.06 -3.64 1.62
C ALA A 221 -12.50 -4.57 0.53
N ILE A 222 -12.52 -5.90 0.74
CA ILE A 222 -12.07 -6.88 -0.26
C ILE A 222 -13.08 -6.99 -1.40
N ALA A 223 -14.38 -7.02 -1.10
CA ALA A 223 -15.41 -7.04 -2.11
C ALA A 223 -15.33 -5.77 -2.98
N LEU A 224 -15.13 -4.61 -2.35
CA LEU A 224 -14.92 -3.35 -3.06
C LEU A 224 -13.66 -3.38 -3.92
N LEU A 225 -12.53 -3.89 -3.39
CA LEU A 225 -11.28 -4.04 -4.15
C LEU A 225 -11.47 -4.93 -5.39
N LEU A 226 -12.17 -6.05 -5.25
CA LEU A 226 -12.47 -6.95 -6.37
C LEU A 226 -13.39 -6.28 -7.40
N ARG A 227 -14.35 -5.47 -6.95
CA ARG A 227 -15.21 -4.67 -7.80
C ARG A 227 -14.40 -3.67 -8.61
N VAL A 228 -13.54 -2.88 -7.96
CA VAL A 228 -12.62 -1.95 -8.62
C VAL A 228 -11.74 -2.66 -9.66
N ALA A 229 -11.20 -3.83 -9.31
CA ALA A 229 -10.34 -4.59 -10.20
C ALA A 229 -11.05 -5.17 -11.44
N LYS A 230 -12.36 -5.46 -11.37
CA LYS A 230 -13.08 -6.26 -12.39
C LYS A 230 -14.25 -5.56 -13.07
N GLU A 231 -14.94 -4.66 -12.39
CA GLU A 231 -16.18 -4.06 -12.90
C GLU A 231 -15.93 -2.76 -13.69
N GLU A 232 -16.92 -2.37 -14.46
CA GLU A 232 -16.97 -1.07 -15.12
C GLU A 232 -17.54 -0.02 -14.16
N ILE A 233 -17.15 1.25 -14.34
CA ILE A 233 -17.68 2.36 -13.55
C ILE A 233 -19.14 2.64 -13.90
N SER A 234 -19.91 3.11 -12.92
CA SER A 234 -21.22 3.70 -13.20
C SER A 234 -21.03 5.03 -13.97
N PRO A 235 -21.77 5.24 -15.06
CA PRO A 235 -21.69 6.53 -15.79
C PRO A 235 -22.11 7.71 -14.90
N PRO A 236 -21.41 8.87 -14.95
CA PRO A 236 -21.82 10.07 -14.22
C PRO A 236 -23.20 10.53 -14.67
N ARG A 237 -24.06 10.93 -13.72
CA ARG A 237 -25.46 11.36 -13.97
C ARG A 237 -25.71 12.83 -13.61
N HIS A 238 -24.98 13.33 -12.63
CA HIS A 238 -25.16 14.68 -12.06
C HIS A 238 -24.02 15.64 -12.40
N SER A 239 -22.92 15.12 -12.95
CA SER A 239 -21.70 15.88 -13.21
C SER A 239 -21.78 16.85 -14.40
N GLY A 240 -22.86 16.82 -15.21
CA GLY A 240 -23.09 17.75 -16.31
C GLY A 240 -21.87 17.86 -17.26
N PRO A 241 -21.29 19.07 -17.43
CA PRO A 241 -20.14 19.28 -18.32
C PRO A 241 -18.88 18.49 -17.92
N LEU A 242 -18.78 18.05 -16.65
CA LEU A 242 -17.66 17.23 -16.17
C LEU A 242 -17.74 15.79 -16.60
N SER A 243 -18.92 15.28 -17.00
CA SER A 243 -19.12 13.86 -17.27
C SER A 243 -18.11 13.30 -18.26
N GLU A 244 -17.84 14.02 -19.34
CA GLU A 244 -16.88 13.60 -20.36
C GLU A 244 -15.43 13.60 -19.81
N VAL A 245 -15.07 14.59 -19.00
CA VAL A 245 -13.74 14.66 -18.37
C VAL A 245 -13.55 13.46 -17.43
N LEU A 246 -14.51 13.19 -16.57
CA LEU A 246 -14.48 12.07 -15.64
C LEU A 246 -14.39 10.72 -16.38
N ILE A 247 -15.17 10.52 -17.44
CA ILE A 247 -15.11 9.31 -18.27
C ILE A 247 -13.72 9.11 -18.88
N ARG A 248 -13.07 10.18 -19.36
CA ARG A 248 -11.71 10.11 -19.90
C ARG A 248 -10.68 9.75 -18.84
N MET A 249 -10.81 10.26 -17.62
CA MET A 249 -9.90 9.97 -16.51
C MET A 249 -10.09 8.56 -15.95
N LEU A 250 -11.32 8.07 -15.93
CA LEU A 250 -11.71 6.79 -15.33
C LEU A 250 -11.66 5.61 -16.33
N GLN A 251 -10.91 5.76 -17.45
CA GLN A 251 -10.68 4.65 -18.37
C GLN A 251 -9.98 3.50 -17.63
N ARG A 252 -10.46 2.27 -17.87
CA ARG A 252 -9.87 1.07 -17.26
C ARG A 252 -8.44 0.85 -17.69
N ASP A 253 -8.18 1.00 -19.01
CA ASP A 253 -6.83 0.93 -19.56
C ASP A 253 -6.02 2.17 -19.14
N PRO A 254 -4.92 2.03 -18.36
CA PRO A 254 -4.08 3.14 -17.95
C PRO A 254 -3.53 3.94 -19.13
N GLU A 255 -3.25 3.27 -20.27
CA GLU A 255 -2.74 3.90 -21.47
C GLU A 255 -3.79 4.74 -22.20
N ALA A 256 -5.07 4.51 -21.95
CA ALA A 256 -6.17 5.31 -22.53
C ALA A 256 -6.45 6.60 -21.75
N ARG A 257 -5.96 6.74 -20.51
CA ARG A 257 -6.18 7.93 -19.66
C ARG A 257 -5.35 9.12 -20.15
N PRO A 258 -5.85 10.36 -20.08
CA PRO A 258 -5.06 11.56 -20.38
C PRO A 258 -3.86 11.70 -19.43
N ALA A 259 -2.80 12.40 -19.86
CA ALA A 259 -1.75 12.82 -18.95
C ALA A 259 -2.28 13.90 -17.97
N MET A 260 -1.72 14.03 -16.77
CA MET A 260 -2.24 14.95 -15.75
C MET A 260 -2.25 16.41 -16.22
N ALA A 261 -1.28 16.85 -17.01
CA ALA A 261 -1.27 18.18 -17.63
C ALA A 261 -2.44 18.37 -18.60
N GLU A 262 -2.84 17.33 -19.33
CA GLU A 262 -4.02 17.36 -20.20
C GLU A 262 -5.32 17.39 -19.39
N VAL A 263 -5.37 16.68 -18.25
CA VAL A 263 -6.48 16.75 -17.29
C VAL A 263 -6.69 18.17 -16.77
N GLN A 264 -5.61 18.88 -16.44
CA GLN A 264 -5.68 20.29 -16.05
C GLN A 264 -6.35 21.13 -17.15
N GLU A 265 -5.91 21.02 -18.43
CA GLU A 265 -6.49 21.73 -19.57
C GLU A 265 -7.99 21.41 -19.76
N LEU A 266 -8.40 20.15 -19.52
CA LEU A 266 -9.80 19.73 -19.59
C LEU A 266 -10.65 20.44 -18.53
N PHE A 267 -10.21 20.50 -17.27
CA PHE A 267 -10.93 21.22 -16.22
C PHE A 267 -10.96 22.73 -16.45
N GLU A 268 -9.87 23.32 -16.94
CA GLU A 268 -9.83 24.74 -17.31
C GLU A 268 -10.77 25.06 -18.48
N ALA A 269 -10.98 24.13 -19.41
CA ALA A 269 -11.96 24.29 -20.46
C ALA A 269 -13.40 24.30 -19.91
N VAL A 270 -13.71 23.40 -18.97
CA VAL A 270 -15.02 23.35 -18.30
C VAL A 270 -15.28 24.64 -17.52
N THR A 271 -14.35 25.09 -16.67
CA THR A 271 -14.49 26.32 -15.88
C THR A 271 -14.60 27.57 -16.73
N GLY A 272 -13.95 27.58 -17.90
CA GLY A 272 -14.02 28.67 -18.87
C GLY A 272 -15.19 28.57 -19.84
N GLY A 273 -16.09 27.61 -19.72
CA GLY A 273 -17.21 27.37 -20.66
C GLY A 273 -16.75 27.08 -22.10
N ARG A 274 -15.55 26.58 -22.30
CA ARG A 274 -14.96 26.29 -23.62
C ARG A 274 -15.22 24.83 -24.03
N PRO A 275 -15.30 24.51 -25.30
CA PRO A 275 -15.35 23.14 -25.80
C PRO A 275 -14.13 22.34 -25.27
N LEU A 276 -14.35 21.09 -24.92
CA LEU A 276 -13.26 20.19 -24.49
C LEU A 276 -12.32 19.94 -25.70
N PRO A 277 -10.99 19.98 -25.46
CA PRO A 277 -10.04 19.60 -26.49
C PRO A 277 -10.22 18.11 -26.84
N PRO A 278 -10.03 17.75 -28.14
CA PRO A 278 -10.10 16.35 -28.54
C PRO A 278 -9.01 15.53 -27.84
N PRO A 279 -9.23 14.23 -27.61
CA PRO A 279 -8.20 13.35 -27.10
C PRO A 279 -6.94 13.41 -27.93
N ARG A 280 -5.79 13.66 -27.31
CA ARG A 280 -4.51 13.68 -28.03
C ARG A 280 -4.17 12.27 -28.53
N PRO A 281 -3.87 12.07 -29.83
CA PRO A 281 -3.43 10.76 -30.29
C PRO A 281 -2.10 10.44 -29.62
N ARG A 282 -2.10 9.40 -28.76
CA ARG A 282 -0.86 8.89 -28.19
C ARG A 282 -0.07 8.21 -29.31
N PRO A 283 1.27 8.38 -29.37
CA PRO A 283 2.07 7.52 -30.19
C PRO A 283 1.78 6.09 -29.70
N ARG A 284 1.16 5.28 -30.55
CA ARG A 284 1.13 3.83 -30.28
C ARG A 284 2.54 3.45 -29.91
N ALA A 285 2.72 2.69 -28.83
CA ALA A 285 4.00 2.10 -28.49
C ALA A 285 4.44 1.24 -29.68
N GLY A 286 4.89 1.91 -30.72
CA GLY A 286 5.57 1.28 -31.84
C GLY A 286 6.75 0.61 -31.20
N THR A 287 6.87 -0.68 -31.42
CA THR A 287 8.05 -1.49 -31.12
C THR A 287 9.26 -0.58 -31.23
N ARG A 288 9.80 -0.13 -30.08
CA ARG A 288 11.09 0.55 -30.06
C ARG A 288 12.05 -0.51 -30.57
N LEU A 289 12.18 -0.57 -31.90
CA LEU A 289 13.35 -1.18 -32.51
C LEU A 289 14.52 -0.51 -31.80
N LEU A 290 15.06 -1.20 -30.81
CA LEU A 290 16.34 -0.85 -30.21
C LEU A 290 17.24 -0.58 -31.40
N ARG A 291 17.43 0.70 -31.73
CA ARG A 291 18.48 1.13 -32.62
C ARG A 291 19.76 0.71 -31.90
N VAL A 292 20.13 -0.55 -32.11
CA VAL A 292 21.44 -1.05 -31.76
C VAL A 292 22.42 -0.11 -32.46
N ARG A 293 22.90 0.85 -31.70
CA ARG A 293 23.98 1.74 -32.13
C ARG A 293 25.13 0.78 -32.47
N ARG A 294 25.33 0.49 -33.76
CA ARG A 294 26.43 -0.35 -34.21
C ARG A 294 27.68 0.18 -33.53
N PRO A 295 28.35 -0.63 -32.67
CA PRO A 295 29.56 -0.17 -32.00
C PRO A 295 30.56 0.21 -33.10
N ARG A 296 31.17 1.36 -32.96
CA ARG A 296 32.21 1.80 -33.89
C ARG A 296 33.24 0.67 -33.98
N ARG A 297 33.59 0.21 -35.17
CA ARG A 297 34.49 -0.93 -35.44
C ARG A 297 35.76 -0.96 -34.57
N ARG A 298 36.22 0.19 -34.13
CA ARG A 298 37.38 0.33 -33.23
C ARG A 298 37.16 -0.21 -31.82
N LEU A 299 35.92 -0.14 -31.26
CA LEU A 299 35.58 -0.69 -29.93
C LEU A 299 35.42 -2.22 -29.94
N VAL A 300 34.96 -2.79 -31.07
CA VAL A 300 34.82 -4.26 -31.22
C VAL A 300 36.22 -4.90 -31.30
N LEU A 301 37.18 -4.27 -31.99
CA LEU A 301 38.57 -4.76 -32.07
C LEU A 301 39.28 -4.69 -30.69
N ALA A 302 39.02 -3.65 -29.88
CA ALA A 302 39.59 -3.57 -28.54
C ALA A 302 39.05 -4.63 -27.60
N ALA A 303 37.75 -4.95 -27.68
CA ALA A 303 37.10 -6.00 -26.87
C ALA A 303 37.60 -7.41 -27.26
N ALA A 304 37.83 -7.67 -28.57
CA ALA A 304 38.38 -8.93 -29.05
C ALA A 304 39.84 -9.14 -28.61
N ALA A 305 40.66 -8.08 -28.62
CA ALA A 305 42.04 -8.14 -28.13
C ALA A 305 42.10 -8.41 -26.61
N GLY A 306 41.22 -7.80 -25.82
CA GLY A 306 41.11 -8.06 -24.37
C GLY A 306 40.75 -9.49 -24.02
N ALA A 307 39.81 -10.08 -24.76
CA ALA A 307 39.37 -11.48 -24.55
C ALA A 307 40.50 -12.49 -24.88
N VAL A 308 41.29 -12.23 -25.93
CA VAL A 308 42.43 -13.09 -26.29
C VAL A 308 43.53 -13.02 -25.22
N LEU A 309 43.82 -11.84 -24.66
CA LEU A 309 44.81 -11.70 -23.59
C LEU A 309 44.33 -12.37 -22.28
N LEU A 310 43.08 -12.32 -21.96
CA LEU A 310 42.48 -13.00 -20.79
C LEU A 310 42.52 -14.51 -20.93
N ALA A 311 42.24 -15.05 -22.13
CA ALA A 311 42.28 -16.48 -22.40
C ALA A 311 43.75 -17.00 -22.36
N LEU A 312 44.72 -16.19 -22.82
CA LEU A 312 46.13 -16.57 -22.75
C LEU A 312 46.66 -16.52 -21.29
N GLY A 313 46.19 -15.57 -20.46
CA GLY A 313 46.51 -15.51 -19.04
C GLY A 313 46.00 -16.69 -18.23
N VAL A 314 44.79 -17.18 -18.51
CA VAL A 314 44.21 -18.36 -17.87
C VAL A 314 44.97 -19.62 -18.30
N LEU A 315 45.37 -19.73 -19.58
CA LEU A 315 46.12 -20.88 -20.07
C LEU A 315 47.52 -21.01 -19.45
N ILE A 316 48.19 -19.87 -19.21
CA ILE A 316 49.51 -19.85 -18.55
C ILE A 316 49.38 -20.15 -17.05
N GLY A 317 48.28 -19.67 -16.38
CA GLY A 317 48.00 -19.93 -14.97
C GLY A 317 47.76 -21.40 -14.63
N THR A 318 47.19 -22.18 -15.56
CA THR A 318 46.88 -23.62 -15.33
C THR A 318 48.10 -24.55 -15.49
N VAL A 319 49.17 -24.06 -16.11
CA VAL A 319 50.38 -24.88 -16.36
C VAL A 319 51.45 -24.71 -15.24
N LEU A 320 51.33 -23.70 -14.39
CA LEU A 320 52.37 -23.32 -13.40
C LEU A 320 52.01 -23.60 -11.93
N VAL A 321 50.85 -24.24 -11.60
CA VAL A 321 50.52 -24.58 -10.22
C VAL A 321 50.82 -26.05 -9.96
N PRO A 322 51.77 -26.41 -9.11
CA PRO A 322 52.02 -27.80 -8.71
C PRO A 322 50.96 -28.25 -7.67
N ASP A 323 50.45 -29.46 -7.84
CA ASP A 323 49.53 -30.13 -6.91
C ASP A 323 50.17 -30.28 -5.52
N GLY A 324 49.63 -29.52 -4.56
CA GLY A 324 49.95 -29.67 -3.14
C GLY A 324 48.70 -30.11 -2.37
N THR A 325 48.43 -31.39 -2.27
CA THR A 325 47.43 -32.00 -1.37
C THR A 325 47.89 -31.87 0.08
N THR A 326 47.23 -31.06 0.87
CA THR A 326 47.34 -31.13 2.33
C THR A 326 45.93 -31.29 2.92
N THR A 327 45.64 -32.49 3.36
CA THR A 327 44.48 -32.89 4.18
C THR A 327 44.67 -32.31 5.59
N VAL A 328 43.81 -31.44 6.01
CA VAL A 328 43.72 -31.01 7.42
C VAL A 328 42.40 -31.50 7.99
N ALA A 329 42.51 -32.37 8.98
CA ALA A 329 41.43 -32.92 9.78
C ALA A 329 40.82 -31.83 10.69
N ALA A 330 39.48 -31.76 10.74
CA ALA A 330 38.74 -30.92 11.67
C ALA A 330 38.66 -31.59 13.05
N PRO A 331 38.82 -30.82 14.15
CA PRO A 331 38.55 -31.34 15.47
C PRO A 331 37.05 -31.26 15.80
N ALA A 332 36.52 -32.35 16.32
CA ALA A 332 35.19 -32.45 16.90
C ALA A 332 35.05 -31.59 18.15
N SER A 333 34.06 -30.72 18.19
CA SER A 333 33.67 -29.98 19.39
C SER A 333 32.38 -30.56 19.97
N SER A 334 32.51 -31.00 21.22
CA SER A 334 31.47 -31.57 22.06
C SER A 334 30.47 -30.51 22.55
N ALA A 335 29.17 -30.77 22.38
CA ALA A 335 28.09 -29.96 22.93
C ALA A 335 27.79 -30.36 24.39
N PRO A 336 27.41 -29.42 25.29
CA PRO A 336 26.92 -29.72 26.62
C PRO A 336 25.41 -30.03 26.60
N PRO A 337 24.89 -30.80 27.58
CA PRO A 337 23.52 -31.30 27.59
C PRO A 337 22.51 -30.25 28.04
N ALA A 338 21.33 -30.28 27.41
CA ALA A 338 20.19 -29.47 27.75
C ALA A 338 19.41 -30.01 28.96
N PRO A 339 18.74 -29.15 29.76
CA PRO A 339 17.91 -29.61 30.88
C PRO A 339 16.56 -30.14 30.40
N THR A 340 16.22 -31.32 30.85
CA THR A 340 14.94 -32.01 30.71
C THR A 340 13.87 -31.39 31.58
N ASN A 341 12.73 -30.99 30.96
CA ASN A 341 11.46 -30.81 31.67
C ASN A 341 10.38 -31.71 31.02
N PRO A 342 9.51 -32.30 31.83
CA PRO A 342 8.67 -33.41 31.39
C PRO A 342 7.49 -32.93 30.52
N SER A 343 7.34 -33.62 29.39
CA SER A 343 6.21 -33.56 28.49
C SER A 343 4.99 -34.25 29.07
N PRO A 344 3.77 -33.71 28.98
CA PRO A 344 2.57 -34.53 29.19
C PRO A 344 2.31 -35.38 27.96
N ALA A 345 1.88 -36.61 28.18
CA ALA A 345 1.68 -37.69 27.24
C ALA A 345 0.74 -37.35 26.07
N PRO A 346 0.97 -37.91 24.88
CA PRO A 346 0.11 -37.71 23.72
C PRO A 346 -1.13 -38.59 23.83
N THR A 347 -2.30 -37.95 23.74
CA THR A 347 -3.56 -38.65 23.47
C THR A 347 -3.58 -38.98 21.97
N THR A 348 -3.52 -40.22 21.63
CA THR A 348 -3.65 -40.77 20.27
C THR A 348 -4.98 -40.38 19.67
N THR A 349 -4.96 -39.64 18.56
CA THR A 349 -6.13 -39.49 17.68
C THR A 349 -5.66 -39.39 16.23
N ALA A 350 -6.08 -40.38 15.42
CA ALA A 350 -6.26 -40.47 13.98
C ALA A 350 -5.46 -39.51 13.07
N GLU A 351 -4.84 -40.08 12.05
CA GLU A 351 -4.11 -39.50 10.92
C GLU A 351 -4.62 -38.12 10.46
N LEU A 352 -4.15 -37.10 11.12
CA LEU A 352 -4.31 -35.71 10.71
C LEU A 352 -3.03 -35.35 9.95
N GLY A 353 -3.05 -35.46 8.64
CA GLY A 353 -1.86 -35.22 7.79
C GLY A 353 -1.43 -33.74 7.71
N CYS A 354 -2.02 -32.86 8.52
CA CYS A 354 -1.64 -31.46 8.66
C CYS A 354 -1.90 -30.92 10.09
N ALA A 355 -1.18 -29.87 10.46
CA ALA A 355 -1.40 -29.10 11.68
C ALA A 355 -1.90 -27.71 11.37
N ALA A 356 -2.72 -27.13 12.26
CA ALA A 356 -3.18 -25.74 12.15
C ALA A 356 -2.93 -24.99 13.46
N ARG A 357 -2.43 -23.77 13.37
CA ARG A 357 -2.17 -22.86 14.51
C ARG A 357 -2.99 -21.60 14.35
N TYR A 358 -3.76 -21.24 15.37
CA TYR A 358 -4.60 -20.05 15.45
C TYR A 358 -3.87 -18.95 16.22
N GLU A 359 -3.78 -17.76 15.64
CA GLU A 359 -3.15 -16.60 16.26
C GLU A 359 -4.01 -15.36 16.05
N VAL A 360 -4.40 -14.69 17.15
CA VAL A 360 -5.07 -13.39 17.08
C VAL A 360 -4.00 -12.34 16.79
N THR A 361 -4.09 -11.71 15.63
CA THR A 361 -3.11 -10.73 15.17
C THR A 361 -3.50 -9.30 15.50
N ASN A 362 -4.81 -9.04 15.70
CA ASN A 362 -5.33 -7.73 16.08
C ASN A 362 -6.67 -7.89 16.81
N SER A 363 -6.99 -6.97 17.75
CA SER A 363 -8.28 -6.93 18.45
C SER A 363 -8.73 -5.49 18.69
N TRP A 364 -10.05 -5.27 18.63
CA TRP A 364 -10.69 -3.96 18.85
C TRP A 364 -12.05 -4.15 19.54
N PRO A 365 -12.66 -3.10 20.10
CA PRO A 365 -14.01 -3.20 20.67
C PRO A 365 -15.01 -3.69 19.60
N GLY A 366 -15.54 -4.90 19.80
CA GLY A 366 -16.52 -5.52 18.89
C GLY A 366 -15.96 -6.50 17.86
N GLY A 367 -14.65 -6.81 17.86
CA GLY A 367 -14.11 -7.81 16.95
C GLY A 367 -12.61 -8.07 17.10
N TYR A 368 -12.11 -9.05 16.34
CA TYR A 368 -10.69 -9.39 16.29
C TYR A 368 -10.34 -10.04 14.95
N GLN A 369 -9.08 -9.92 14.59
CA GLN A 369 -8.49 -10.54 13.40
C GLN A 369 -7.63 -11.72 13.80
N VAL A 370 -7.68 -12.76 12.98
CA VAL A 370 -6.96 -13.99 13.19
C VAL A 370 -6.17 -14.38 11.97
N GLN A 371 -4.98 -14.87 12.19
CA GLN A 371 -4.20 -15.62 11.21
C GLN A 371 -4.14 -17.09 11.63
N VAL A 372 -4.43 -17.99 10.70
CA VAL A 372 -4.27 -19.43 10.89
C VAL A 372 -3.17 -19.91 9.95
N THR A 373 -2.15 -20.53 10.53
CA THR A 373 -1.07 -21.19 9.78
C THR A 373 -1.39 -22.67 9.66
N VAL A 374 -1.43 -23.18 8.44
CA VAL A 374 -1.59 -24.60 8.13
C VAL A 374 -0.23 -25.16 7.69
N ARG A 375 0.22 -26.22 8.31
CA ARG A 375 1.46 -26.93 7.97
C ARG A 375 1.16 -28.34 7.50
N ASN A 376 1.82 -28.77 6.44
CA ASN A 376 1.85 -30.15 6.03
C ASN A 376 2.80 -30.93 6.95
N ASP A 377 2.27 -31.84 7.77
CA ASP A 377 3.06 -32.68 8.69
C ASP A 377 3.36 -34.07 8.09
N ARG A 378 3.23 -34.22 6.75
CA ARG A 378 3.53 -35.46 6.03
C ARG A 378 4.87 -35.35 5.29
N ASP A 379 5.50 -36.49 5.07
CA ASP A 379 6.68 -36.64 4.21
C ASP A 379 6.34 -36.61 2.70
N ALA A 380 5.10 -36.28 2.33
CA ALA A 380 4.59 -36.20 0.98
C ALA A 380 3.72 -34.97 0.77
N ASP A 381 3.61 -34.50 -0.47
CA ASP A 381 2.83 -33.32 -0.83
C ASP A 381 1.34 -33.49 -0.51
N LEU A 382 0.70 -32.42 -0.05
CA LEU A 382 -0.74 -32.31 0.11
C LEU A 382 -1.38 -31.70 -1.15
N SER A 383 -2.51 -32.24 -1.59
CA SER A 383 -3.30 -31.69 -2.70
C SER A 383 -4.54 -30.92 -2.28
N GLY A 384 -4.79 -30.81 -0.98
CA GLY A 384 -5.89 -30.05 -0.38
C GLY A 384 -5.88 -30.15 1.14
N TRP A 385 -6.38 -29.12 1.80
CA TRP A 385 -6.51 -29.08 3.26
C TRP A 385 -7.82 -28.42 3.70
N SER A 386 -8.30 -28.82 4.87
CA SER A 386 -9.42 -28.19 5.57
C SER A 386 -9.12 -28.02 7.06
N VAL A 387 -9.54 -26.89 7.63
CA VAL A 387 -9.41 -26.60 9.06
C VAL A 387 -10.80 -26.36 9.64
N ARG A 388 -11.10 -27.02 10.76
CA ARG A 388 -12.38 -26.95 11.44
C ARG A 388 -12.23 -26.55 12.90
N TRP A 389 -13.15 -25.70 13.39
CA TRP A 389 -13.25 -25.33 14.81
C TRP A 389 -14.67 -24.92 15.18
N THR A 390 -14.91 -24.78 16.49
CA THR A 390 -16.19 -24.25 16.99
C THR A 390 -16.04 -22.76 17.28
N LEU A 391 -16.88 -21.94 16.68
CA LEU A 391 -16.94 -20.51 16.92
C LEU A 391 -17.58 -20.25 18.29
N PRO A 392 -16.99 -19.38 19.15
CA PRO A 392 -17.57 -19.06 20.44
C PRO A 392 -18.95 -18.40 20.31
N ALA A 393 -19.80 -18.57 21.34
CA ALA A 393 -21.13 -18.00 21.35
C ALA A 393 -21.10 -16.47 21.24
N GLY A 394 -21.94 -15.90 20.39
CA GLY A 394 -21.98 -14.45 20.13
C GLY A 394 -20.92 -13.94 19.17
N HIS A 395 -20.10 -14.84 18.61
CA HIS A 395 -19.14 -14.49 17.56
C HIS A 395 -19.69 -14.81 16.18
N ARG A 396 -19.30 -14.02 15.18
CA ARG A 396 -19.60 -14.29 13.77
C ARG A 396 -18.39 -13.94 12.90
N ILE A 397 -18.14 -14.70 11.86
CA ILE A 397 -17.12 -14.39 10.87
C ILE A 397 -17.71 -13.33 9.92
N SER A 398 -17.02 -12.20 9.79
CA SER A 398 -17.41 -11.12 8.88
C SER A 398 -16.61 -11.11 7.59
N GLY A 399 -15.43 -11.75 7.57
CA GLY A 399 -14.59 -11.86 6.39
C GLY A 399 -13.57 -12.98 6.55
N LEU A 400 -13.17 -13.61 5.44
CA LEU A 400 -12.11 -14.62 5.39
C LEU A 400 -11.35 -14.47 4.07
N TRP A 401 -10.04 -14.65 4.09
CA TRP A 401 -9.17 -14.62 2.91
C TRP A 401 -8.23 -15.82 2.89
N ASN A 402 -7.76 -16.16 1.70
CA ASN A 402 -6.90 -17.30 1.40
C ASN A 402 -7.54 -18.68 1.68
N GLY A 403 -8.87 -18.74 1.64
CA GLY A 403 -9.65 -19.97 1.78
C GLY A 403 -11.12 -19.73 1.50
N THR A 404 -11.91 -20.78 1.48
CA THR A 404 -13.37 -20.73 1.44
C THR A 404 -13.91 -21.29 2.74
N PHE A 405 -15.01 -20.72 3.29
CA PHE A 405 -15.55 -21.19 4.54
C PHE A 405 -17.05 -21.49 4.47
N THR A 406 -17.44 -22.45 5.30
CA THR A 406 -18.83 -22.78 5.57
C THR A 406 -19.05 -22.76 7.08
N VAL A 407 -20.24 -22.36 7.50
CA VAL A 407 -20.65 -22.37 8.92
C VAL A 407 -21.88 -23.26 9.05
N ASP A 408 -21.78 -24.29 9.87
CA ASP A 408 -22.89 -25.17 10.22
C ASP A 408 -23.10 -25.09 11.75
N GLY A 409 -24.16 -24.40 12.15
CA GLY A 409 -24.43 -24.05 13.54
C GLY A 409 -23.29 -23.17 14.11
N SER A 410 -22.53 -23.70 15.06
CA SER A 410 -21.33 -23.05 15.60
C SER A 410 -20.02 -23.58 14.99
N THR A 411 -20.08 -24.58 14.11
CA THR A 411 -18.89 -25.18 13.52
C THR A 411 -18.51 -24.44 12.24
N VAL A 412 -17.28 -23.92 12.22
CA VAL A 412 -16.64 -23.32 11.04
C VAL A 412 -15.75 -24.36 10.38
N THR A 413 -15.86 -24.51 9.08
CA THR A 413 -14.95 -25.28 8.25
C THR A 413 -14.35 -24.36 7.18
N VAL A 414 -13.03 -24.27 7.12
CA VAL A 414 -12.29 -23.53 6.09
C VAL A 414 -11.55 -24.53 5.22
N GLU A 415 -11.70 -24.39 3.92
CA GLU A 415 -11.01 -25.18 2.90
C GLU A 415 -10.03 -24.29 2.11
N ASN A 416 -9.02 -24.89 1.54
CA ASN A 416 -8.03 -24.19 0.72
C ASN A 416 -8.65 -23.42 -0.46
N ALA A 417 -7.98 -22.32 -0.86
CA ALA A 417 -8.21 -21.72 -2.17
C ALA A 417 -7.45 -22.50 -3.26
N ALA A 418 -7.82 -22.31 -4.53
CA ALA A 418 -7.23 -23.06 -5.65
C ALA A 418 -5.70 -22.90 -5.75
N TRP A 419 -5.13 -21.78 -5.32
CA TRP A 419 -3.72 -21.46 -5.44
C TRP A 419 -2.86 -21.95 -4.28
N ASN A 420 -3.44 -22.31 -3.12
CA ASN A 420 -2.75 -22.78 -1.92
C ASN A 420 -3.19 -24.19 -1.48
N ALA A 421 -3.77 -24.94 -2.40
CA ALA A 421 -4.20 -26.31 -2.18
C ALA A 421 -3.00 -27.27 -2.10
N GLN A 422 -1.97 -27.04 -2.91
CA GLN A 422 -0.75 -27.87 -2.91
C GLN A 422 0.24 -27.32 -1.89
N LEU A 423 0.70 -28.19 -1.00
CA LEU A 423 1.73 -27.91 -0.01
C LEU A 423 2.75 -29.04 -0.06
N ASP A 424 3.98 -28.70 -0.39
CA ASP A 424 5.11 -29.64 -0.32
C ASP A 424 5.27 -30.17 1.11
N ALA A 425 6.03 -31.25 1.29
CA ALA A 425 6.34 -31.79 2.61
C ALA A 425 6.94 -30.70 3.53
N ASP A 426 6.49 -30.61 4.77
CA ASP A 426 6.84 -29.59 5.78
C ASP A 426 6.53 -28.13 5.38
N ALA A 427 5.94 -27.88 4.23
CA ALA A 427 5.56 -26.53 3.81
C ALA A 427 4.38 -25.98 4.62
N THR A 428 4.27 -24.66 4.64
CA THR A 428 3.22 -23.92 5.33
C THR A 428 2.46 -23.00 4.40
N THR A 429 1.17 -22.83 4.67
CA THR A 429 0.34 -21.78 4.10
C THR A 429 -0.44 -21.08 5.21
N THR A 430 -1.03 -19.94 4.90
CA THR A 430 -1.83 -19.19 5.86
C THR A 430 -3.16 -18.77 5.25
N PHE A 431 -4.19 -18.75 6.08
CA PHE A 431 -5.42 -18.02 5.81
C PHE A 431 -5.76 -17.11 7.00
N GLY A 432 -6.58 -16.10 6.78
CA GLY A 432 -6.98 -15.21 7.85
C GLY A 432 -8.48 -14.95 7.85
N LEU A 433 -8.98 -14.49 9.00
CA LEU A 433 -10.38 -14.14 9.16
C LEU A 433 -10.57 -12.95 10.10
N ILE A 434 -11.71 -12.29 9.97
CA ILE A 434 -12.22 -11.31 10.93
C ILE A 434 -13.43 -11.91 11.61
N ALA A 435 -13.40 -11.92 12.95
CA ALA A 435 -14.52 -12.28 13.78
C ALA A 435 -15.09 -11.05 14.50
N LEU A 436 -16.40 -10.87 14.46
CA LEU A 436 -17.11 -9.85 15.23
C LEU A 436 -17.71 -10.48 16.47
N THR A 437 -17.70 -9.73 17.58
CA THR A 437 -18.23 -10.16 18.87
C THR A 437 -19.23 -9.15 19.41
N GLN A 438 -20.27 -9.62 20.10
CA GLN A 438 -21.27 -8.75 20.73
C GLN A 438 -20.87 -8.29 22.13
N ASN A 439 -19.93 -8.95 22.80
CA ASN A 439 -19.62 -8.76 24.23
C ASN A 439 -18.10 -8.67 24.50
N GLY A 440 -17.42 -7.69 23.92
CA GLY A 440 -16.00 -7.44 24.24
C GLY A 440 -15.03 -8.45 23.59
N SER A 441 -13.73 -8.17 23.69
CA SER A 441 -12.67 -9.05 23.20
C SER A 441 -12.57 -10.31 24.09
N ASP A 442 -13.05 -11.43 23.61
CA ASP A 442 -12.77 -12.72 24.23
C ASP A 442 -11.64 -13.38 23.41
N ASP A 443 -10.45 -13.47 24.02
CA ASP A 443 -9.25 -14.10 23.44
C ASP A 443 -9.36 -15.64 23.39
N ALA A 444 -10.57 -16.17 23.22
CA ALA A 444 -10.81 -17.61 23.12
C ALA A 444 -10.07 -18.18 21.91
N ARG A 445 -8.99 -18.89 22.15
CA ARG A 445 -8.26 -19.66 21.12
C ARG A 445 -8.95 -21.02 20.96
N PRO A 446 -9.75 -21.21 19.92
CA PRO A 446 -10.44 -22.49 19.71
C PRO A 446 -9.45 -23.59 19.38
N ALA A 447 -9.78 -24.82 19.75
CA ALA A 447 -9.04 -25.99 19.29
C ALA A 447 -9.33 -26.20 17.78
N LEU A 448 -8.27 -26.22 16.98
CA LEU A 448 -8.36 -26.46 15.53
C LEU A 448 -8.18 -27.96 15.21
N THR A 449 -8.92 -28.42 14.21
CA THR A 449 -8.72 -29.73 13.60
C THR A 449 -8.36 -29.53 12.13
N CYS A 450 -7.15 -29.93 11.72
CA CYS A 450 -6.73 -29.91 10.31
C CYS A 450 -6.91 -31.29 9.68
N ARG A 451 -7.38 -31.35 8.43
CA ARG A 451 -7.53 -32.56 7.65
C ARG A 451 -7.06 -32.33 6.21
N THR A 452 -6.51 -33.36 5.61
CA THR A 452 -6.24 -33.42 4.18
C THR A 452 -7.53 -33.73 3.42
N LEU A 453 -7.73 -33.09 2.27
CA LEU A 453 -8.88 -33.30 1.36
C LEU A 453 -8.52 -34.32 0.28
#